data_47776bcbe040ba24e166c9ea5da5cb0f
#
_entry.id   47776bcbe040ba24e166c9ea5da5cb0f
#
_cell.length_a   1.000
_cell.length_b   1.000
_cell.length_c   1.000
_cell.angle_alpha   90.00
_cell.angle_beta   90.00
_cell.angle_gamma   90.00
#
_symmetry.space_group_name_H-M   'P 1'
#
loop_
_entity.id
_entity.type
_entity.pdbx_description
1 polymer ?
#
loop_
_entity_poly.entity_id
_entity_poly.type
_entity_poly.pdbx_seq_one_letter_code
_entity_poly.pdbx_strand_id
1 'polypeptide(L)'
;MKRALVAALLFGTGCLHGTTLVQRKHDSSPEAVADSLYWSAVRNLDPTNKNGTLDAGIANLEAYLASPAKLKHASEAAVLRSLARNAQQLARVEATLQQRIVSADTKQKAEPDSKTRDEEMVKEIQHLKDELAKANDELERIKKRLATPKP
;
A
#
# COMPACT_ATOMS: atom_id res chain seq x y z
N MET A 1 23.99 11.24 56.82
CA MET A 1 23.10 10.19 57.33
C MET A 1 22.98 9.11 56.24
N LYS A 2 23.57 7.93 56.54
CA LYS A 2 23.66 6.77 55.66
C LYS A 2 22.36 5.98 55.77
N ARG A 3 21.70 5.63 54.67
CA ARG A 3 20.67 4.57 54.60
C ARG A 3 20.97 3.65 53.44
N ALA A 4 21.48 2.49 53.79
CA ALA A 4 21.65 1.35 52.90
C ALA A 4 20.29 0.73 52.59
N LEU A 5 20.01 0.40 51.32
CA LEU A 5 18.87 -0.39 50.88
C LEU A 5 19.39 -1.70 50.30
N VAL A 6 19.04 -2.77 50.98
CA VAL A 6 19.35 -4.17 50.67
C VAL A 6 18.45 -4.59 49.50
N ALA A 7 19.05 -5.02 48.38
CA ALA A 7 18.34 -5.62 47.25
C ALA A 7 18.24 -7.13 47.48
N ALA A 8 17.05 -7.65 47.66
CA ALA A 8 16.75 -9.06 47.75
C ALA A 8 16.72 -9.67 46.33
N LEU A 9 17.64 -10.59 46.05
CA LEU A 9 17.69 -11.45 44.88
C LEU A 9 16.68 -12.60 45.05
N LEU A 10 15.57 -12.54 44.36
CA LEU A 10 14.67 -13.68 44.20
C LEU A 10 15.12 -14.50 42.99
N PHE A 11 15.77 -15.61 43.23
CA PHE A 11 16.02 -16.68 42.27
C PHE A 11 14.70 -17.40 41.98
N GLY A 12 14.06 -17.01 40.88
CA GLY A 12 12.96 -17.79 40.30
C GLY A 12 13.52 -18.96 39.49
N THR A 13 13.46 -20.16 40.05
CA THR A 13 13.67 -21.42 39.32
C THR A 13 12.51 -21.61 38.32
N GLY A 14 12.63 -21.05 37.12
CA GLY A 14 11.73 -21.29 36.03
C GLY A 14 12.04 -22.66 35.38
N CYS A 15 11.07 -23.58 35.47
CA CYS A 15 11.09 -24.84 34.76
C CYS A 15 11.39 -24.64 33.28
N LEU A 16 12.53 -25.15 32.82
CA LEU A 16 12.84 -25.31 31.39
C LEU A 16 11.88 -26.35 30.80
N HIS A 17 10.70 -25.91 30.40
CA HIS A 17 9.92 -26.66 29.41
C HIS A 17 10.69 -26.50 28.11
N GLY A 18 11.35 -27.58 27.69
CA GLY A 18 12.03 -27.65 26.41
C GLY A 18 11.02 -27.50 25.28
N THR A 19 10.72 -26.27 24.90
CA THR A 19 10.15 -25.96 23.62
C THR A 19 11.23 -26.26 22.61
N THR A 20 11.16 -27.45 22.01
CA THR A 20 11.89 -27.75 20.78
C THR A 20 11.47 -26.69 19.76
N LEU A 21 12.26 -25.63 19.68
CA LEU A 21 12.20 -24.71 18.56
C LEU A 21 12.48 -25.55 17.31
N VAL A 22 11.41 -25.99 16.65
CA VAL A 22 11.50 -26.54 15.31
C VAL A 22 12.02 -25.38 14.46
N GLN A 23 13.34 -25.34 14.35
CA GLN A 23 14.04 -24.43 13.47
C GLN A 23 13.61 -24.83 12.07
N ARG A 24 12.50 -24.23 11.58
CA ARG A 24 12.12 -24.37 10.18
C ARG A 24 13.35 -23.91 9.40
N LYS A 25 14.04 -24.87 8.79
CA LYS A 25 15.03 -24.57 7.77
C LYS A 25 14.34 -23.62 6.80
N HIS A 26 14.74 -22.37 6.82
CA HIS A 26 14.25 -21.38 5.87
C HIS A 26 14.71 -21.90 4.51
N ASP A 27 13.74 -22.37 3.73
CA ASP A 27 14.05 -22.77 2.36
C ASP A 27 14.51 -21.51 1.62
N SER A 28 15.82 -21.43 1.40
CA SER A 28 16.47 -20.30 0.73
C SER A 28 16.65 -20.56 -0.76
N SER A 29 15.87 -21.49 -1.33
CA SER A 29 15.87 -21.68 -2.78
C SER A 29 15.43 -20.38 -3.47
N PRO A 30 15.95 -20.06 -4.65
CA PRO A 30 15.55 -18.87 -5.40
C PRO A 30 14.03 -18.79 -5.62
N GLU A 31 13.38 -19.94 -5.80
CA GLU A 31 11.94 -20.05 -5.96
C GLU A 31 11.20 -19.70 -4.67
N ALA A 32 11.64 -20.19 -3.52
CA ALA A 32 11.02 -19.88 -2.24
C ALA A 32 11.17 -18.39 -1.88
N VAL A 33 12.30 -17.79 -2.21
CA VAL A 33 12.52 -16.35 -2.04
C VAL A 33 11.59 -15.56 -2.96
N ALA A 34 11.45 -15.96 -4.23
CA ALA A 34 10.53 -15.31 -5.16
C ALA A 34 9.08 -15.45 -4.69
N ASP A 35 8.63 -16.65 -4.31
CA ASP A 35 7.28 -16.86 -3.77
C ASP A 35 7.02 -15.97 -2.53
N SER A 36 8.01 -15.82 -1.65
CA SER A 36 7.92 -14.92 -0.49
C SER A 36 7.71 -13.46 -0.88
N LEU A 37 8.41 -12.98 -1.91
CA LEU A 37 8.23 -11.62 -2.45
C LEU A 37 6.81 -11.42 -3.01
N TYR A 38 6.30 -12.41 -3.77
CA TYR A 38 4.94 -12.34 -4.31
C TYR A 38 3.90 -12.25 -3.20
N TRP A 39 3.95 -13.12 -2.20
CA TRP A 39 2.98 -13.11 -1.10
C TRP A 39 3.12 -11.89 -0.19
N SER A 40 4.35 -11.38 -0.04
CA SER A 40 4.58 -10.11 0.65
C SER A 40 3.94 -8.93 -0.10
N ALA A 41 4.04 -8.93 -1.43
CA ALA A 41 3.39 -7.92 -2.26
C ALA A 41 1.87 -7.98 -2.13
N VAL A 42 1.26 -9.17 -2.27
CA VAL A 42 -0.19 -9.36 -2.11
C VAL A 42 -0.67 -8.84 -0.76
N ARG A 43 0.08 -9.15 0.32
CA ARG A 43 -0.24 -8.66 1.67
C ARG A 43 -0.14 -7.13 1.78
N ASN A 44 0.86 -6.52 1.14
CA ASN A 44 1.01 -5.06 1.17
C ASN A 44 -0.06 -4.34 0.34
N LEU A 45 -0.60 -5.00 -0.69
CA LEU A 45 -1.67 -4.47 -1.54
C LEU A 45 -3.07 -4.78 -1.01
N ASP A 46 -3.19 -5.59 0.04
CA ASP A 46 -4.47 -5.90 0.69
C ASP A 46 -5.00 -4.64 1.41
N PRO A 47 -6.17 -4.10 1.02
CA PRO A 47 -6.74 -2.91 1.63
C PRO A 47 -7.10 -3.09 3.11
N THR A 48 -7.22 -4.33 3.58
CA THR A 48 -7.48 -4.62 5.00
C THR A 48 -6.22 -4.59 5.85
N ASN A 49 -5.04 -4.64 5.23
CA ASN A 49 -3.75 -4.58 5.91
C ASN A 49 -3.36 -3.12 6.20
N LYS A 50 -3.61 -2.67 7.42
CA LYS A 50 -3.28 -1.31 7.87
C LYS A 50 -1.78 -0.96 7.81
N ASN A 51 -0.91 -1.97 7.79
CA ASN A 51 0.54 -1.78 7.71
C ASN A 51 1.09 -1.93 6.28
N GLY A 52 0.24 -2.32 5.33
CA GLY A 52 0.59 -2.43 3.93
C GLY A 52 0.66 -1.06 3.26
N THR A 53 1.57 -0.91 2.31
CA THR A 53 1.65 0.29 1.48
C THR A 53 1.72 -0.09 0.01
N LEU A 54 1.14 0.76 -0.83
CA LEU A 54 1.15 0.59 -2.28
C LEU A 54 2.58 0.52 -2.83
N ASP A 55 3.47 1.38 -2.31
CA ASP A 55 4.88 1.44 -2.71
C ASP A 55 5.63 0.15 -2.37
N ALA A 56 5.44 -0.38 -1.16
CA ALA A 56 6.03 -1.65 -0.75
C ALA A 56 5.49 -2.84 -1.58
N GLY A 57 4.20 -2.82 -1.90
CA GLY A 57 3.58 -3.80 -2.77
C GLY A 57 4.17 -3.79 -4.18
N ILE A 58 4.30 -2.61 -4.79
CA ILE A 58 4.90 -2.43 -6.11
C ILE A 58 6.36 -2.88 -6.11
N ALA A 59 7.16 -2.46 -5.13
CA ALA A 59 8.57 -2.82 -5.03
C ALA A 59 8.77 -4.34 -4.93
N ASN A 60 7.95 -5.02 -4.14
CA ASN A 60 8.00 -6.48 -4.01
C ASN A 60 7.59 -7.19 -5.31
N LEU A 61 6.58 -6.68 -6.05
CA LEU A 61 6.21 -7.24 -7.37
C LEU A 61 7.32 -7.04 -8.39
N GLU A 62 8.00 -5.91 -8.38
CA GLU A 62 9.13 -5.62 -9.25
C GLU A 62 10.30 -6.55 -8.96
N ALA A 63 10.64 -6.73 -7.68
CA ALA A 63 11.68 -7.66 -7.25
C ALA A 63 11.33 -9.12 -7.62
N TYR A 64 10.06 -9.51 -7.46
CA TYR A 64 9.56 -10.81 -7.87
C TYR A 64 9.74 -11.02 -9.39
N LEU A 65 9.28 -10.08 -10.20
CA LEU A 65 9.34 -10.17 -11.67
C LEU A 65 10.78 -10.08 -12.23
N ALA A 66 11.71 -9.48 -11.47
CA ALA A 66 13.13 -9.43 -11.81
C ALA A 66 13.90 -10.68 -11.36
N SER A 67 13.29 -11.57 -10.59
CA SER A 67 13.94 -12.79 -10.11
C SER A 67 14.29 -13.73 -11.29
N PRO A 68 15.50 -14.34 -11.28
CA PRO A 68 15.88 -15.35 -12.27
C PRO A 68 15.20 -16.71 -12.06
N ALA A 69 14.47 -16.91 -10.96
CA ALA A 69 13.76 -18.14 -10.65
C ALA A 69 12.58 -18.38 -11.60
N LYS A 70 12.14 -19.65 -11.70
CA LYS A 70 10.91 -19.98 -12.42
C LYS A 70 9.71 -19.47 -11.64
N LEU A 71 9.09 -18.40 -12.13
CA LEU A 71 7.99 -17.71 -11.46
C LEU A 71 6.65 -18.39 -11.73
N LYS A 72 5.95 -18.79 -10.67
CA LYS A 72 4.62 -19.43 -10.74
C LYS A 72 3.51 -18.43 -11.05
N HIS A 73 3.65 -17.19 -10.57
CA HIS A 73 2.64 -16.12 -10.59
C HIS A 73 3.06 -14.93 -11.46
N ALA A 74 3.87 -15.16 -12.51
CA ALA A 74 4.44 -14.06 -13.31
C ALA A 74 3.37 -13.18 -13.98
N SER A 75 2.33 -13.78 -14.57
CA SER A 75 1.24 -13.06 -15.22
C SER A 75 0.40 -12.27 -14.22
N GLU A 76 0.04 -12.88 -13.10
CA GLU A 76 -0.72 -12.24 -12.04
C GLU A 76 0.07 -11.09 -11.41
N ALA A 77 1.35 -11.29 -11.15
CA ALA A 77 2.24 -10.26 -10.62
C ALA A 77 2.37 -9.07 -11.58
N ALA A 78 2.45 -9.30 -12.88
CA ALA A 78 2.49 -8.24 -13.87
C ALA A 78 1.19 -7.41 -13.89
N VAL A 79 0.03 -8.07 -13.82
CA VAL A 79 -1.27 -7.41 -13.74
C VAL A 79 -1.40 -6.62 -12.44
N LEU A 80 -1.10 -7.24 -11.29
CA LEU A 80 -1.16 -6.58 -9.99
C LEU A 80 -0.25 -5.35 -9.93
N ARG A 81 0.97 -5.45 -10.48
CA ARG A 81 1.89 -4.30 -10.57
C ARG A 81 1.30 -3.17 -11.40
N SER A 82 0.69 -3.47 -12.55
CA SER A 82 0.05 -2.47 -13.40
C SER A 82 -1.09 -1.77 -12.67
N LEU A 83 -1.97 -2.53 -12.01
CA LEU A 83 -3.08 -2.00 -11.22
C LEU A 83 -2.59 -1.13 -10.06
N ALA A 84 -1.57 -1.60 -9.33
CA ALA A 84 -1.00 -0.84 -8.22
C ALA A 84 -0.35 0.47 -8.66
N ARG A 85 0.35 0.49 -9.81
CA ARG A 85 0.91 1.72 -10.40
C ARG A 85 -0.18 2.69 -10.83
N ASN A 86 -1.26 2.20 -11.44
CA ASN A 86 -2.40 3.04 -11.80
C ASN A 86 -3.07 3.65 -10.55
N ALA A 87 -3.27 2.87 -9.50
CA ALA A 87 -3.80 3.35 -8.23
C ALA A 87 -2.89 4.43 -7.59
N GLN A 88 -1.57 4.23 -7.64
CA GLN A 88 -0.59 5.22 -7.18
C GLN A 88 -0.67 6.52 -7.98
N GLN A 89 -0.83 6.42 -9.28
CA GLN A 89 -0.96 7.59 -10.16
C GLN A 89 -2.26 8.35 -9.88
N LEU A 90 -3.38 7.66 -9.70
CA LEU A 90 -4.65 8.27 -9.30
C LEU A 90 -4.53 9.01 -7.97
N ALA A 91 -3.90 8.40 -6.96
CA ALA A 91 -3.68 9.04 -5.67
C ALA A 91 -2.83 10.34 -5.79
N ARG A 92 -1.83 10.35 -6.68
CA ARG A 92 -1.03 11.56 -6.95
C ARG A 92 -1.86 12.66 -7.64
N VAL A 93 -2.70 12.28 -8.60
CA VAL A 93 -3.60 13.23 -9.28
C VAL A 93 -4.58 13.81 -8.28
N GLU A 94 -5.19 12.98 -7.43
CA GLU A 94 -6.11 13.42 -6.38
C GLU A 94 -5.44 14.41 -5.42
N ALA A 95 -4.23 14.10 -4.93
CA ALA A 95 -3.47 14.99 -4.06
C ALA A 95 -3.17 16.34 -4.74
N THR A 96 -2.82 16.33 -6.04
CA THR A 96 -2.57 17.54 -6.82
C THR A 96 -3.83 18.38 -6.99
N LEU A 97 -4.98 17.75 -7.26
CA LEU A 97 -6.27 18.43 -7.36
C LEU A 97 -6.67 19.06 -6.04
N GLN A 98 -6.52 18.32 -4.93
CA GLN A 98 -6.78 18.82 -3.59
C GLN A 98 -5.94 20.06 -3.26
N GLN A 99 -4.65 20.01 -3.62
CA GLN A 99 -3.75 21.16 -3.45
C GLN A 99 -4.15 22.36 -4.31
N ARG A 100 -4.62 22.15 -5.54
CA ARG A 100 -5.14 23.21 -6.42
C ARG A 100 -6.42 23.82 -5.87
N ILE A 101 -7.35 23.02 -5.35
CA ILE A 101 -8.58 23.51 -4.70
C ILE A 101 -8.23 24.40 -3.52
N VAL A 102 -7.36 23.95 -2.62
CA VAL A 102 -6.94 24.74 -1.46
C VAL A 102 -6.23 26.03 -1.88
N SER A 103 -5.40 26.00 -2.91
CA SER A 103 -4.72 27.19 -3.41
C SER A 103 -5.65 28.15 -4.14
N ALA A 104 -6.72 27.66 -4.78
CA ALA A 104 -7.77 28.50 -5.38
C ALA A 104 -8.59 29.20 -4.29
N ASP A 105 -9.02 28.48 -3.26
CA ASP A 105 -9.76 29.06 -2.11
C ASP A 105 -8.96 30.16 -1.40
N THR A 106 -7.64 29.98 -1.28
CA THR A 106 -6.77 31.00 -0.66
C THR A 106 -6.59 32.22 -1.54
N LYS A 107 -6.54 32.08 -2.87
CA LYS A 107 -6.49 33.20 -3.82
C LYS A 107 -7.81 33.95 -3.88
N GLN A 108 -8.95 33.26 -3.83
CA GLN A 108 -10.28 33.86 -3.84
C GLN A 108 -10.53 34.75 -2.62
N LYS A 109 -9.94 34.41 -1.46
CA LYS A 109 -9.99 35.25 -0.27
C LYS A 109 -9.13 36.52 -0.36
N ALA A 110 -8.17 36.54 -1.30
CA ALA A 110 -7.23 37.66 -1.47
C ALA A 110 -7.62 38.66 -2.58
N GLU A 111 -8.55 38.28 -3.50
CA GLU A 111 -8.92 39.12 -4.64
C GLU A 111 -10.45 39.05 -4.90
N PRO A 112 -11.21 40.14 -4.62
CA PRO A 112 -12.68 40.14 -4.71
C PRO A 112 -13.27 40.19 -6.14
N ASP A 113 -12.48 40.24 -7.22
CA ASP A 113 -12.96 40.67 -8.55
C ASP A 113 -12.93 39.59 -9.66
N SER A 114 -12.91 38.28 -9.33
CA SER A 114 -12.76 37.25 -10.36
C SER A 114 -13.94 36.29 -10.55
N LYS A 115 -15.20 36.77 -10.49
CA LYS A 115 -16.39 35.90 -10.64
C LYS A 115 -16.43 35.02 -11.88
N THR A 116 -15.90 35.44 -12.99
CA THR A 116 -15.89 34.67 -14.24
C THR A 116 -14.85 33.55 -14.26
N ARG A 117 -13.69 33.75 -13.64
CA ARG A 117 -12.63 32.75 -13.55
C ARG A 117 -13.00 31.60 -12.60
N ASP A 118 -13.78 31.94 -11.58
CA ASP A 118 -14.23 30.99 -10.57
C ASP A 118 -15.25 29.99 -11.15
N GLU A 119 -16.14 30.43 -12.05
CA GLU A 119 -17.12 29.56 -12.69
C GLU A 119 -16.46 28.54 -13.65
N GLU A 120 -15.42 28.93 -14.36
CA GLU A 120 -14.64 28.01 -15.22
C GLU A 120 -13.86 26.98 -14.37
N MET A 121 -13.24 27.42 -13.27
CA MET A 121 -12.51 26.54 -12.37
C MET A 121 -13.42 25.53 -11.66
N VAL A 122 -14.62 25.96 -11.25
CA VAL A 122 -15.63 25.06 -10.67
C VAL A 122 -16.09 24.00 -11.67
N LYS A 123 -16.27 24.36 -12.94
CA LYS A 123 -16.62 23.40 -14.01
C LYS A 123 -15.50 22.39 -14.26
N GLU A 124 -14.25 22.85 -14.27
CA GLU A 124 -13.08 21.98 -14.46
C GLU A 124 -12.91 21.02 -13.27
N ILE A 125 -13.08 21.51 -12.04
CA ILE A 125 -13.07 20.66 -10.83
C ILE A 125 -14.18 19.62 -10.88
N GLN A 126 -15.37 19.97 -11.32
CA GLN A 126 -16.48 19.02 -11.44
C GLN A 126 -16.20 17.96 -12.50
N HIS A 127 -15.71 18.36 -13.67
CA HIS A 127 -15.31 17.42 -14.73
C HIS A 127 -14.25 16.41 -14.26
N LEU A 128 -13.22 16.89 -13.58
CA LEU A 128 -12.15 16.06 -13.05
C LEU A 128 -12.64 15.09 -11.94
N LYS A 129 -13.61 15.52 -11.12
CA LYS A 129 -14.28 14.63 -10.15
C LYS A 129 -15.06 13.52 -10.83
N ASP A 130 -15.76 13.84 -11.91
CA ASP A 130 -16.54 12.86 -12.66
C ASP A 130 -15.63 11.85 -13.38
N GLU A 131 -14.49 12.29 -13.91
CA GLU A 131 -13.46 11.40 -14.47
C GLU A 131 -12.84 10.48 -13.43
N LEU A 132 -12.52 11.02 -12.24
CA LEU A 132 -12.01 10.24 -11.12
C LEU A 132 -13.02 9.18 -10.66
N ALA A 133 -14.30 9.54 -10.58
CA ALA A 133 -15.36 8.59 -10.23
C ALA A 133 -15.45 7.45 -11.26
N LYS A 134 -15.43 7.77 -12.57
CA LYS A 134 -15.44 6.76 -13.65
C LYS A 134 -14.21 5.83 -13.56
N ALA A 135 -13.02 6.39 -13.31
CA ALA A 135 -11.80 5.60 -13.18
C ALA A 135 -11.85 4.67 -11.97
N ASN A 136 -12.38 5.14 -10.84
CA ASN A 136 -12.57 4.32 -9.65
C ASN A 136 -13.59 3.19 -9.88
N ASP A 137 -14.70 3.47 -10.55
CA ASP A 137 -15.70 2.46 -10.91
C ASP A 137 -15.10 1.37 -11.83
N GLU A 138 -14.27 1.78 -12.76
CA GLU A 138 -13.60 0.86 -13.68
C GLU A 138 -12.57 -0.01 -12.94
N LEU A 139 -11.84 0.57 -12.00
CA LEU A 139 -10.91 -0.13 -11.12
C LEU A 139 -11.64 -1.17 -10.24
N GLU A 140 -12.78 -0.82 -9.67
CA GLU A 140 -13.60 -1.76 -8.90
C GLU A 140 -14.18 -2.89 -9.76
N ARG A 141 -14.57 -2.60 -11.01
CA ARG A 141 -15.01 -3.64 -11.97
C ARG A 141 -13.88 -4.61 -12.30
N ILE A 142 -12.66 -4.10 -12.49
CA ILE A 142 -11.48 -4.92 -12.76
C ILE A 142 -11.14 -5.78 -11.55
N LYS A 143 -11.11 -5.20 -10.34
CA LYS A 143 -10.92 -5.94 -9.09
C LYS A 143 -11.93 -7.08 -8.95
N LYS A 144 -13.21 -6.80 -9.19
CA LYS A 144 -14.28 -7.81 -9.12
C LYS A 144 -14.08 -8.93 -10.13
N ARG A 145 -13.62 -8.63 -11.35
CA ARG A 145 -13.31 -9.66 -12.37
C ARG A 145 -12.12 -10.53 -11.98
N LEU A 146 -11.11 -9.94 -11.34
CA LEU A 146 -9.93 -10.68 -10.88
C LEU A 146 -10.21 -11.51 -9.62
N ALA A 147 -11.16 -11.08 -8.78
CA ALA A 147 -11.55 -11.80 -7.57
C ALA A 147 -12.48 -13.00 -7.85
N THR A 148 -13.13 -13.08 -9.03
CA THR A 148 -13.95 -14.22 -9.44
C THR A 148 -13.07 -15.22 -10.19
N PRO A 149 -12.67 -16.36 -9.59
CA PRO A 149 -11.96 -17.40 -10.33
C PRO A 149 -12.87 -17.91 -11.45
N LYS A 150 -12.35 -17.91 -12.68
CA LYS A 150 -13.03 -18.54 -13.80
C LYS A 150 -13.05 -20.04 -13.55
N PRO A 151 -14.20 -20.74 -13.64
CA PRO A 151 -14.29 -22.19 -13.47
C PRO A 151 -13.46 -22.94 -14.51
#